data_7f4a2bb00933da6b98d17256fa35c852
#
_entry.id   7f4a2bb00933da6b98d17256fa35c852
#
_cell.length_a   1.000
_cell.length_b   1.000
_cell.length_c   1.000
_cell.angle_alpha   90.00
_cell.angle_beta   90.00
_cell.angle_gamma   90.00
#
_symmetry.space_group_name_H-M   'P 1'
#
loop_
_entity.id
_entity.type
_entity.pdbx_description
1 polymer ?
#
loop_
_entity_poly.entity_id
_entity_poly.type
_entity_poly.pdbx_seq_one_letter_code
_entity_poly.pdbx_strand_id
1 'polypeptide(L)'
;MAKLFSRRTAAIVAVAAASMLVLSACSSSDSSSDKVAVSLITKDQSNPFFVAMIKGATEKAETLGVELTVTSGVDESDYAGQIAAIENAISAKHAGILIVPVSTEVNAAITKAREAGLYVIALDTAPDPADIVDITFATDNREAGLLIGQWTAAKLAGKKATIALLDIFDDRIVSVDYMRNNGFLAGMGIDVKDPNKMGDEDKKGKYSGGDYEIVGNVATGANEDGGRTGLEQLLAKNKNINVVYTINEPTAIGACAAAAAAG
;
A
#
# COMPACT_ATOMS: atom_id res chain seq x y z
N MET A 1 -46.23 -69.04 -51.13
CA MET A 1 -46.20 -67.59 -51.04
C MET A 1 -45.92 -67.20 -49.60
N ALA A 2 -44.69 -66.76 -49.38
CA ALA A 2 -44.00 -66.76 -48.08
C ALA A 2 -43.80 -65.32 -47.60
N LYS A 3 -43.80 -65.20 -46.27
CA LYS A 3 -43.05 -64.24 -45.48
C LYS A 3 -43.41 -62.73 -45.58
N LEU A 4 -44.26 -62.30 -44.70
CA LEU A 4 -44.21 -60.90 -44.17
C LEU A 4 -44.79 -60.85 -42.77
N PHE A 5 -44.15 -61.41 -41.79
CA PHE A 5 -44.42 -61.15 -40.36
C PHE A 5 -43.13 -61.40 -39.55
N SER A 6 -42.32 -60.41 -39.31
CA SER A 6 -41.35 -60.40 -38.25
C SER A 6 -40.41 -59.19 -38.31
N ARG A 7 -40.90 -57.99 -38.12
CA ARG A 7 -40.02 -56.83 -37.92
C ARG A 7 -40.59 -55.72 -37.02
N ARG A 8 -41.68 -55.97 -36.30
CA ARG A 8 -42.33 -54.89 -35.49
C ARG A 8 -42.28 -55.12 -33.97
N THR A 9 -41.73 -56.20 -33.47
CA THR A 9 -41.70 -56.48 -32.02
C THR A 9 -40.30 -56.32 -31.40
N ALA A 10 -39.26 -56.01 -32.14
CA ALA A 10 -37.91 -55.79 -31.63
C ALA A 10 -37.58 -54.33 -31.32
N ALA A 11 -38.44 -53.40 -31.70
CA ALA A 11 -38.16 -51.93 -31.55
C ALA A 11 -38.72 -51.31 -30.26
N ILE A 12 -39.54 -52.03 -29.49
CA ILE A 12 -40.19 -51.47 -28.26
C ILE A 12 -39.41 -51.80 -26.98
N VAL A 13 -38.56 -52.81 -27.01
CA VAL A 13 -37.76 -53.17 -25.78
C VAL A 13 -36.44 -52.37 -25.69
N ALA A 14 -35.98 -51.74 -26.79
CA ALA A 14 -34.73 -50.97 -26.78
C ALA A 14 -34.91 -49.52 -26.30
N VAL A 15 -36.14 -48.97 -26.24
CA VAL A 15 -36.41 -47.60 -25.76
C VAL A 15 -36.65 -47.52 -24.28
N ALA A 16 -36.98 -48.63 -23.61
CA ALA A 16 -37.19 -48.64 -22.15
C ALA A 16 -35.89 -48.82 -21.35
N ALA A 17 -34.77 -49.26 -21.97
CA ALA A 17 -33.48 -49.40 -21.32
C ALA A 17 -32.59 -48.14 -21.42
N ALA A 18 -32.92 -47.21 -22.30
CA ALA A 18 -32.14 -45.96 -22.47
C ALA A 18 -32.65 -44.81 -21.57
N SER A 19 -33.80 -44.95 -20.92
CA SER A 19 -34.38 -43.91 -20.04
C SER A 19 -34.03 -44.05 -18.57
N MET A 20 -33.24 -45.08 -18.14
CA MET A 20 -32.77 -45.23 -16.76
C MET A 20 -31.30 -44.84 -16.50
N LEU A 21 -30.59 -44.35 -17.51
CA LEU A 21 -29.19 -43.94 -17.41
C LEU A 21 -29.00 -42.40 -17.34
N VAL A 22 -30.08 -41.61 -17.30
CA VAL A 22 -29.98 -40.12 -17.24
C VAL A 22 -30.31 -39.57 -15.86
N LEU A 23 -30.64 -40.38 -14.85
CA LEU A 23 -30.98 -39.92 -13.49
C LEU A 23 -29.88 -40.15 -12.44
N SER A 24 -28.68 -40.51 -12.83
CA SER A 24 -27.54 -40.68 -11.88
C SER A 24 -26.40 -39.67 -12.09
N ALA A 25 -26.62 -38.57 -12.82
CA ALA A 25 -25.61 -37.55 -13.06
C ALA A 25 -25.88 -36.23 -12.32
N CYS A 26 -26.76 -36.24 -11.30
CA CYS A 26 -27.00 -35.07 -10.48
C CYS A 26 -27.02 -35.48 -9.00
N SER A 27 -25.89 -35.97 -8.48
CA SER A 27 -25.69 -36.10 -7.03
C SER A 27 -24.20 -36.22 -6.71
N SER A 28 -23.43 -35.30 -7.18
CA SER A 28 -22.26 -34.80 -6.47
C SER A 28 -22.46 -33.27 -6.37
N SER A 29 -23.34 -32.86 -5.46
CA SER A 29 -23.14 -31.58 -4.81
C SER A 29 -21.84 -31.72 -4.02
N ASP A 30 -20.71 -31.58 -4.71
CA ASP A 30 -19.55 -31.01 -4.08
C ASP A 30 -20.01 -29.67 -3.51
N SER A 31 -20.38 -29.70 -2.26
CA SER A 31 -20.37 -28.51 -1.43
C SER A 31 -18.88 -28.12 -1.24
N SER A 32 -18.21 -27.73 -2.32
CA SER A 32 -17.13 -26.78 -2.21
C SER A 32 -17.85 -25.55 -1.62
N SER A 33 -17.75 -25.39 -0.33
CA SER A 33 -18.00 -24.08 0.26
C SER A 33 -17.07 -23.15 -0.51
N ASP A 34 -17.62 -22.36 -1.48
CA ASP A 34 -16.85 -21.38 -2.21
C ASP A 34 -16.24 -20.47 -1.15
N LYS A 35 -14.97 -20.71 -0.83
CA LYS A 35 -14.25 -19.88 0.14
C LYS A 35 -14.22 -18.47 -0.44
N VAL A 36 -14.50 -17.51 0.41
CA VAL A 36 -14.35 -16.10 0.03
C VAL A 36 -12.87 -15.87 -0.26
N ALA A 37 -12.56 -15.48 -1.50
CA ALA A 37 -11.20 -15.18 -1.94
C ALA A 37 -10.96 -13.66 -1.87
N VAL A 38 -9.84 -13.25 -1.30
CA VAL A 38 -9.43 -11.86 -1.11
C VAL A 38 -7.96 -11.68 -1.48
N SER A 39 -7.59 -10.57 -2.08
CA SER A 39 -6.19 -10.18 -2.31
C SER A 39 -5.71 -9.22 -1.24
N LEU A 40 -4.46 -9.41 -0.75
CA LEU A 40 -3.69 -8.40 -0.03
C LEU A 40 -2.54 -7.94 -0.94
N ILE A 41 -2.51 -6.66 -1.26
CA ILE A 41 -1.52 -6.05 -2.15
C ILE A 41 -0.73 -5.02 -1.35
N THR A 42 0.52 -5.34 -0.97
CA THR A 42 1.40 -4.44 -0.24
C THR A 42 2.33 -3.69 -1.19
N LYS A 43 3.11 -2.72 -0.68
CA LYS A 43 4.10 -2.00 -1.50
C LYS A 43 5.31 -2.87 -1.79
N ASP A 44 5.83 -3.55 -0.75
CA ASP A 44 6.91 -4.54 -0.84
C ASP A 44 6.74 -5.61 0.23
N GLN A 45 7.65 -6.60 0.27
CA GLN A 45 7.66 -7.68 1.25
C GLN A 45 8.93 -7.72 2.11
N SER A 46 9.77 -6.71 2.03
CA SER A 46 11.04 -6.62 2.77
C SER A 46 10.94 -5.70 4.00
N ASN A 47 10.14 -4.65 3.93
CA ASN A 47 9.91 -3.76 5.05
C ASN A 47 9.21 -4.50 6.19
N PRO A 48 9.78 -4.53 7.44
CA PRO A 48 9.19 -5.21 8.59
C PRO A 48 7.75 -4.82 8.89
N PHE A 49 7.34 -3.60 8.56
CA PHE A 49 5.95 -3.14 8.70
C PHE A 49 5.00 -3.97 7.83
N PHE A 50 5.32 -4.14 6.54
CA PHE A 50 4.48 -4.96 5.64
C PHE A 50 4.59 -6.45 5.93
N VAL A 51 5.76 -6.94 6.37
CA VAL A 51 5.92 -8.33 6.84
C VAL A 51 4.98 -8.62 8.00
N ALA A 52 4.88 -7.72 8.98
CA ALA A 52 3.95 -7.86 10.11
C ALA A 52 2.46 -7.79 9.66
N MET A 53 2.14 -6.90 8.71
CA MET A 53 0.80 -6.78 8.12
C MET A 53 0.38 -8.08 7.41
N ILE A 54 1.26 -8.61 6.55
CA ILE A 54 1.03 -9.87 5.81
C ILE A 54 0.81 -11.02 6.79
N LYS A 55 1.65 -11.13 7.81
CA LYS A 55 1.52 -12.17 8.84
C LYS A 55 0.16 -12.10 9.53
N GLY A 56 -0.22 -10.92 10.03
CA GLY A 56 -1.51 -10.74 10.72
C GLY A 56 -2.72 -11.03 9.82
N ALA A 57 -2.65 -10.60 8.54
CA ALA A 57 -3.71 -10.88 7.58
C ALA A 57 -3.83 -12.37 7.28
N THR A 58 -2.71 -13.07 7.11
CA THR A 58 -2.67 -14.53 6.85
C THR A 58 -3.26 -15.31 8.02
N GLU A 59 -2.83 -15.04 9.26
CA GLU A 59 -3.36 -15.69 10.46
C GLU A 59 -4.86 -15.45 10.61
N LYS A 60 -5.34 -14.25 10.28
CA LYS A 60 -6.75 -13.92 10.37
C LYS A 60 -7.58 -14.59 9.26
N ALA A 61 -7.05 -14.63 8.03
CA ALA A 61 -7.70 -15.31 6.92
C ALA A 61 -7.87 -16.82 7.19
N GLU A 62 -6.85 -17.48 7.71
CA GLU A 62 -6.92 -18.88 8.14
C GLU A 62 -8.04 -19.09 9.18
N THR A 63 -8.09 -18.22 10.20
CA THR A 63 -9.11 -18.30 11.25
C THR A 63 -10.54 -18.15 10.72
N LEU A 64 -10.72 -17.33 9.68
CA LEU A 64 -12.02 -17.03 9.06
C LEU A 64 -12.37 -17.98 7.92
N GLY A 65 -11.46 -18.87 7.50
CA GLY A 65 -11.64 -19.73 6.33
C GLY A 65 -11.64 -18.96 5.00
N VAL A 66 -11.01 -17.77 4.97
CA VAL A 66 -10.85 -16.93 3.77
C VAL A 66 -9.63 -17.40 2.99
N GLU A 67 -9.73 -17.47 1.67
CA GLU A 67 -8.59 -17.67 0.79
C GLU A 67 -7.88 -16.34 0.53
N LEU A 68 -6.69 -16.17 1.10
CA LEU A 68 -5.91 -14.94 0.97
C LEU A 68 -4.80 -15.11 -0.05
N THR A 69 -4.83 -14.32 -1.12
CA THR A 69 -3.72 -14.17 -2.07
C THR A 69 -2.89 -12.95 -1.69
N VAL A 70 -1.61 -13.14 -1.38
CA VAL A 70 -0.69 -12.05 -1.04
C VAL A 70 0.19 -11.74 -2.23
N THR A 71 0.23 -10.48 -2.63
CA THR A 71 1.12 -9.95 -3.68
C THR A 71 1.71 -8.60 -3.25
N SER A 72 2.76 -8.17 -3.94
CA SER A 72 3.34 -6.84 -3.71
C SER A 72 3.97 -6.32 -4.99
N GLY A 73 4.29 -5.02 -5.02
CA GLY A 73 5.34 -4.50 -5.89
C GLY A 73 6.71 -5.05 -5.49
N VAL A 74 7.73 -4.77 -6.28
CA VAL A 74 9.12 -5.09 -5.95
C VAL A 74 9.71 -4.09 -4.96
N ASP A 75 9.21 -2.86 -4.97
CA ASP A 75 9.55 -1.77 -4.05
C ASP A 75 8.41 -0.74 -3.96
N GLU A 76 8.61 0.31 -3.17
CA GLU A 76 7.59 1.37 -2.95
C GLU A 76 7.31 2.23 -4.19
N SER A 77 8.02 2.05 -5.30
CA SER A 77 7.80 2.76 -6.57
C SER A 77 7.07 1.94 -7.65
N ASP A 78 6.86 0.64 -7.41
CA ASP A 78 6.33 -0.31 -8.39
C ASP A 78 4.80 -0.25 -8.51
N TYR A 79 4.29 0.87 -9.06
CA TYR A 79 2.86 0.99 -9.36
C TYR A 79 2.40 0.01 -10.46
N ALA A 80 3.28 -0.36 -11.39
CA ALA A 80 2.92 -1.28 -12.47
C ALA A 80 2.65 -2.70 -11.93
N GLY A 81 3.47 -3.17 -10.99
CA GLY A 81 3.24 -4.44 -10.28
C GLY A 81 1.93 -4.43 -9.49
N GLN A 82 1.61 -3.33 -8.81
CA GLN A 82 0.33 -3.20 -8.11
C GLN A 82 -0.87 -3.19 -9.07
N ILE A 83 -0.79 -2.48 -10.21
CA ILE A 83 -1.84 -2.49 -11.24
C ILE A 83 -2.08 -3.91 -11.73
N ALA A 84 -1.02 -4.66 -12.05
CA ALA A 84 -1.13 -6.05 -12.49
C ALA A 84 -1.77 -6.95 -11.41
N ALA A 85 -1.42 -6.74 -10.13
CA ALA A 85 -2.01 -7.48 -9.01
C ALA A 85 -3.51 -7.20 -8.85
N ILE A 86 -3.94 -5.94 -9.02
CA ILE A 86 -5.36 -5.55 -9.01
C ILE A 86 -6.11 -6.22 -10.17
N GLU A 87 -5.55 -6.18 -11.39
CA GLU A 87 -6.16 -6.81 -12.57
C GLU A 87 -6.28 -8.33 -12.44
N ASN A 88 -5.30 -8.96 -11.81
CA ASN A 88 -5.35 -10.40 -11.48
C ASN A 88 -6.49 -10.70 -10.50
N ALA A 89 -6.68 -9.89 -9.44
CA ALA A 89 -7.76 -10.05 -8.49
C ALA A 89 -9.15 -9.90 -9.16
N ILE A 90 -9.31 -8.93 -10.07
CA ILE A 90 -10.52 -8.76 -10.88
C ILE A 90 -10.78 -10.01 -11.74
N SER A 91 -9.76 -10.47 -12.45
CA SER A 91 -9.85 -11.62 -13.36
C SER A 91 -10.17 -12.91 -12.61
N ALA A 92 -9.62 -13.08 -11.41
CA ALA A 92 -9.88 -14.21 -10.51
C ALA A 92 -11.24 -14.10 -9.79
N LYS A 93 -11.96 -12.98 -9.94
CA LYS A 93 -13.26 -12.71 -9.29
C LYS A 93 -13.17 -12.77 -7.77
N HIS A 94 -12.11 -12.23 -7.19
CA HIS A 94 -12.01 -12.12 -5.74
C HIS A 94 -13.16 -11.27 -5.20
N ALA A 95 -13.58 -11.54 -3.96
CA ALA A 95 -14.62 -10.76 -3.28
C ALA A 95 -14.14 -9.36 -2.92
N GLY A 96 -12.83 -9.17 -2.75
CA GLY A 96 -12.27 -7.88 -2.41
C GLY A 96 -10.75 -7.82 -2.47
N ILE A 97 -10.27 -6.59 -2.31
CA ILE A 97 -8.85 -6.25 -2.28
C ILE A 97 -8.56 -5.44 -1.02
N LEU A 98 -7.52 -5.83 -0.30
CA LEU A 98 -6.84 -5.03 0.72
C LEU A 98 -5.58 -4.48 0.05
N ILE A 99 -5.43 -3.16 -0.06
CA ILE A 99 -4.31 -2.57 -0.80
C ILE A 99 -3.61 -1.47 0.01
N VAL A 100 -2.29 -1.47 -0.04
CA VAL A 100 -1.46 -0.32 0.38
C VAL A 100 -1.00 0.40 -0.89
N PRO A 101 -1.69 1.46 -1.35
CA PRO A 101 -1.34 2.12 -2.61
C PRO A 101 0.06 2.71 -2.57
N VAL A 102 0.87 2.50 -3.61
CA VAL A 102 2.21 3.11 -3.72
C VAL A 102 2.13 4.58 -4.10
N SER A 103 1.13 4.97 -4.89
CA SER A 103 0.95 6.35 -5.37
C SER A 103 -0.39 6.50 -6.10
N THR A 104 -0.70 7.69 -6.61
CA THR A 104 -1.94 7.98 -7.34
C THR A 104 -2.03 7.28 -8.71
N GLU A 105 -0.93 6.76 -9.25
CA GLU A 105 -0.90 6.03 -10.51
C GLU A 105 -1.73 4.73 -10.49
N VAL A 106 -1.98 4.16 -9.30
CA VAL A 106 -2.83 2.96 -9.16
C VAL A 106 -4.33 3.27 -9.09
N ASN A 107 -4.71 4.55 -8.97
CA ASN A 107 -6.11 4.95 -8.73
C ASN A 107 -7.08 4.44 -9.79
N ALA A 108 -6.69 4.48 -11.07
CA ALA A 108 -7.56 4.00 -12.14
C ALA A 108 -7.83 2.49 -12.04
N ALA A 109 -6.84 1.70 -11.62
CA ALA A 109 -6.99 0.26 -11.41
C ALA A 109 -7.87 -0.02 -10.17
N ILE A 110 -7.73 0.75 -9.10
CA ILE A 110 -8.58 0.69 -7.91
C ILE A 110 -10.04 0.95 -8.28
N THR A 111 -10.30 2.02 -9.03
CA THR A 111 -11.66 2.35 -9.51
C THR A 111 -12.23 1.20 -10.34
N LYS A 112 -11.45 0.65 -11.28
CA LYS A 112 -11.84 -0.50 -12.11
C LYS A 112 -12.19 -1.73 -11.26
N ALA A 113 -11.47 -1.98 -10.16
CA ALA A 113 -11.79 -3.09 -9.26
C ALA A 113 -13.16 -2.91 -8.60
N ARG A 114 -13.48 -1.71 -8.12
CA ARG A 114 -14.81 -1.41 -7.55
C ARG A 114 -15.92 -1.52 -8.59
N GLU A 115 -15.70 -1.01 -9.80
CA GLU A 115 -16.66 -1.14 -10.93
C GLU A 115 -16.88 -2.61 -11.30
N ALA A 116 -15.89 -3.46 -11.13
CA ALA A 116 -16.01 -4.90 -11.30
C ALA A 116 -16.73 -5.61 -10.14
N GLY A 117 -17.09 -4.87 -9.08
CA GLY A 117 -17.85 -5.38 -7.93
C GLY A 117 -16.98 -5.91 -6.78
N LEU A 118 -15.66 -5.68 -6.80
CA LEU A 118 -14.80 -6.02 -5.69
C LEU A 118 -14.94 -4.96 -4.58
N TYR A 119 -14.94 -5.40 -3.32
CA TYR A 119 -14.85 -4.50 -2.17
C TYR A 119 -13.40 -4.09 -1.96
N VAL A 120 -13.08 -2.80 -1.99
CA VAL A 120 -11.71 -2.32 -1.93
C VAL A 120 -11.45 -1.57 -0.64
N ILE A 121 -10.49 -2.06 0.14
CA ILE A 121 -10.05 -1.47 1.41
C ILE A 121 -8.62 -0.95 1.23
N ALA A 122 -8.42 0.35 1.42
CA ALA A 122 -7.07 0.91 1.52
C ALA A 122 -6.51 0.71 2.93
N LEU A 123 -5.26 0.32 3.01
CA LEU A 123 -4.51 0.17 4.25
C LEU A 123 -3.33 1.14 4.27
N ASP A 124 -2.98 1.68 5.45
CA ASP A 124 -1.82 2.54 5.70
C ASP A 124 -1.81 3.85 4.89
N THR A 125 -1.91 3.76 3.58
CA THR A 125 -1.86 4.90 2.65
C THR A 125 -3.23 5.18 2.08
N ALA A 126 -3.83 6.32 2.43
CA ALA A 126 -5.08 6.76 1.82
C ALA A 126 -4.86 7.17 0.36
N PRO A 127 -5.68 6.70 -0.59
CA PRO A 127 -5.64 7.22 -1.96
C PRO A 127 -6.11 8.68 -2.00
N ASP A 128 -5.73 9.37 -3.05
CA ASP A 128 -6.22 10.73 -3.35
C ASP A 128 -6.75 10.76 -4.80
N PRO A 129 -8.08 10.91 -5.03
CA PRO A 129 -9.12 11.18 -4.01
C PRO A 129 -9.46 9.97 -3.12
N ALA A 130 -9.90 10.23 -1.89
CA ALA A 130 -10.14 9.18 -0.89
C ALA A 130 -11.39 8.32 -1.15
N ASP A 131 -12.32 8.78 -1.97
CA ASP A 131 -13.61 8.13 -2.25
C ASP A 131 -13.54 7.03 -3.32
N ILE A 132 -12.36 6.78 -3.88
CA ILE A 132 -12.14 5.67 -4.83
C ILE A 132 -12.09 4.29 -4.17
N VAL A 133 -12.06 4.22 -2.84
CA VAL A 133 -12.13 2.97 -2.06
C VAL A 133 -13.38 2.94 -1.18
N ASP A 134 -13.74 1.76 -0.66
CA ASP A 134 -14.91 1.62 0.20
C ASP A 134 -14.63 2.07 1.62
N ILE A 135 -13.41 1.82 2.11
CA ILE A 135 -12.93 2.27 3.42
C ILE A 135 -11.41 2.34 3.45
N THR A 136 -10.87 3.20 4.30
CA THR A 136 -9.42 3.31 4.57
C THR A 136 -9.15 3.06 6.05
N PHE A 137 -8.16 2.22 6.33
CA PHE A 137 -7.58 2.05 7.67
C PHE A 137 -6.12 2.50 7.64
N ALA A 138 -5.84 3.63 8.25
CA ALA A 138 -4.51 4.24 8.26
C ALA A 138 -4.24 4.94 9.59
N THR A 139 -2.98 5.15 9.91
CA THR A 139 -2.54 6.11 10.93
C THR A 139 -2.93 7.54 10.48
N ASP A 140 -3.28 8.40 11.42
CA ASP A 140 -3.30 9.84 11.16
C ASP A 140 -1.86 10.33 10.95
N ASN A 141 -1.44 10.31 9.67
CA ASN A 141 -0.06 10.63 9.29
C ASN A 141 0.30 12.10 9.55
N ARG A 142 -0.68 13.00 9.50
CA ARG A 142 -0.47 14.42 9.81
C ARG A 142 -0.23 14.61 11.30
N GLU A 143 -1.04 13.97 12.15
CA GLU A 143 -0.86 14.00 13.60
C GLU A 143 0.46 13.32 14.01
N ALA A 144 0.84 12.22 13.40
CA ALA A 144 2.12 11.56 13.65
C ALA A 144 3.30 12.50 13.35
N GLY A 145 3.25 13.20 12.20
CA GLY A 145 4.22 14.25 11.88
C GLY A 145 4.22 15.39 12.90
N LEU A 146 3.04 15.90 13.25
CA LEU A 146 2.88 16.99 14.22
C LEU A 146 3.53 16.65 15.58
N LEU A 147 3.26 15.47 16.10
CA LEU A 147 3.80 15.03 17.39
C LEU A 147 5.32 14.95 17.40
N ILE A 148 5.94 14.38 16.35
CA ILE A 148 7.40 14.31 16.27
C ILE A 148 8.03 15.70 16.01
N GLY A 149 7.35 16.57 15.29
CA GLY A 149 7.77 17.98 15.13
C GLY A 149 7.77 18.75 16.45
N GLN A 150 6.71 18.65 17.24
CA GLN A 150 6.62 19.24 18.59
C GLN A 150 7.73 18.70 19.52
N TRP A 151 7.94 17.39 19.51
CA TRP A 151 9.01 16.78 20.29
C TRP A 151 10.38 17.32 19.87
N THR A 152 10.64 17.44 18.57
CA THR A 152 11.90 17.95 18.01
C THR A 152 12.13 19.41 18.46
N ALA A 153 11.12 20.27 18.33
CA ALA A 153 11.19 21.65 18.76
C ALA A 153 11.52 21.77 20.27
N ALA A 154 10.87 20.94 21.10
CA ALA A 154 11.14 20.91 22.54
C ALA A 154 12.57 20.42 22.85
N LYS A 155 13.08 19.41 22.13
CA LYS A 155 14.43 18.87 22.31
C LYS A 155 15.55 19.83 21.90
N LEU A 156 15.29 20.68 20.91
CA LEU A 156 16.23 21.71 20.49
C LEU A 156 16.45 22.79 21.57
N ALA A 157 15.48 22.98 22.47
CA ALA A 157 15.59 23.88 23.61
C ALA A 157 16.09 25.30 23.23
N GLY A 158 15.55 25.88 22.16
CA GLY A 158 15.89 27.21 21.66
C GLY A 158 17.11 27.29 20.73
N LYS A 159 17.82 26.18 20.47
CA LYS A 159 18.95 26.16 19.53
C LYS A 159 18.45 26.30 18.09
N LYS A 160 19.28 26.90 17.24
CA LYS A 160 18.99 26.92 15.79
C LYS A 160 18.78 25.49 15.27
N ALA A 161 17.67 25.28 14.53
CA ALA A 161 17.39 24.05 13.80
C ALA A 161 18.01 24.10 12.41
N THR A 162 18.91 23.20 12.08
CA THR A 162 19.48 23.01 10.74
C THR A 162 18.98 21.67 10.24
N ILE A 163 17.97 21.70 9.36
CA ILE A 163 17.07 20.58 9.09
C ILE A 163 17.40 19.95 7.74
N ALA A 164 17.54 18.62 7.72
CA ALA A 164 17.51 17.76 6.54
C ALA A 164 16.16 17.08 6.48
N LEU A 165 15.48 17.12 5.32
CA LEU A 165 14.22 16.43 5.08
C LEU A 165 14.46 15.29 4.09
N LEU A 166 14.13 14.05 4.50
CA LEU A 166 14.29 12.84 3.72
C LEU A 166 12.90 12.25 3.47
N ASP A 167 12.37 12.58 2.30
CA ASP A 167 11.02 12.28 1.84
C ASP A 167 11.00 11.02 0.97
N ILE A 168 9.83 10.55 0.50
CA ILE A 168 9.74 9.38 -0.38
C ILE A 168 10.10 9.76 -1.80
N PHE A 169 9.31 10.68 -2.39
CA PHE A 169 9.40 11.03 -3.81
C PHE A 169 9.36 12.56 -4.00
N ASP A 170 9.86 13.00 -5.16
CA ASP A 170 9.77 14.39 -5.62
C ASP A 170 9.04 14.51 -6.98
N ASP A 171 8.66 13.36 -7.59
CA ASP A 171 8.07 13.26 -8.92
C ASP A 171 6.60 12.78 -8.91
N ARG A 172 6.07 12.39 -7.75
CA ARG A 172 4.70 11.86 -7.61
C ARG A 172 4.10 12.15 -6.25
N ILE A 173 2.77 11.97 -6.14
CA ILE A 173 2.01 12.26 -4.93
C ILE A 173 1.73 10.97 -4.17
N VAL A 174 2.13 10.95 -2.90
CA VAL A 174 1.79 9.90 -1.92
C VAL A 174 1.31 10.58 -0.65
N SER A 175 0.12 10.24 -0.18
CA SER A 175 -0.51 10.93 0.96
C SER A 175 0.31 10.84 2.24
N VAL A 176 0.91 9.68 2.53
CA VAL A 176 1.77 9.52 3.71
C VAL A 176 2.98 10.44 3.70
N ASP A 177 3.49 10.79 2.51
CA ASP A 177 4.69 11.62 2.37
C ASP A 177 4.39 13.07 2.79
N TYR A 178 3.51 13.75 2.07
CA TYR A 178 3.20 15.15 2.39
C TYR A 178 2.52 15.32 3.74
N MET A 179 1.69 14.36 4.19
CA MET A 179 1.05 14.47 5.50
C MET A 179 2.05 14.40 6.64
N ARG A 180 2.99 13.46 6.60
CA ARG A 180 4.03 13.32 7.63
C ARG A 180 5.01 14.49 7.61
N ASN A 181 5.52 14.88 6.43
CA ASN A 181 6.45 15.99 6.26
C ASN A 181 5.84 17.31 6.75
N ASN A 182 4.66 17.68 6.21
CA ASN A 182 3.98 18.92 6.58
C ASN A 182 3.51 18.90 8.04
N GLY A 183 3.11 17.74 8.56
CA GLY A 183 2.85 17.54 9.98
C GLY A 183 4.08 17.85 10.83
N PHE A 184 5.25 17.33 10.46
CA PHE A 184 6.51 17.60 11.16
C PHE A 184 6.87 19.08 11.17
N LEU A 185 6.80 19.75 10.02
CA LEU A 185 7.08 21.18 9.92
C LEU A 185 6.10 22.00 10.78
N ALA A 186 4.80 21.72 10.66
CA ALA A 186 3.76 22.38 11.48
C ALA A 186 3.97 22.12 12.98
N GLY A 187 4.34 20.90 13.37
CA GLY A 187 4.67 20.56 14.75
C GLY A 187 5.87 21.32 15.31
N MET A 188 6.85 21.61 14.49
CA MET A 188 7.93 22.52 14.84
C MET A 188 7.49 24.00 14.92
N GLY A 189 6.32 24.36 14.40
CA GLY A 189 5.85 25.74 14.28
C GLY A 189 6.42 26.44 13.04
N ILE A 190 6.81 25.68 12.02
CA ILE A 190 7.21 26.18 10.71
C ILE A 190 5.97 26.26 9.82
N ASP A 191 5.79 27.39 9.15
CA ASP A 191 4.64 27.63 8.28
C ASP A 191 4.70 26.74 7.03
N VAL A 192 3.59 26.06 6.76
CA VAL A 192 3.37 25.21 5.59
C VAL A 192 2.35 25.90 4.71
N LYS A 193 2.73 26.32 3.52
CA LYS A 193 1.88 27.13 2.63
C LYS A 193 0.73 26.32 2.06
N ASP A 194 1.05 25.17 1.45
CA ASP A 194 0.06 24.22 0.96
C ASP A 194 0.18 22.90 1.74
N PRO A 195 -0.84 22.53 2.56
CA PRO A 195 -0.76 21.33 3.39
C PRO A 195 -0.68 20.02 2.61
N ASN A 196 -0.90 20.03 1.30
CA ASN A 196 -0.85 18.84 0.43
C ASN A 196 0.36 18.86 -0.51
N LYS A 197 1.30 19.78 -0.30
CA LYS A 197 2.49 19.93 -1.12
C LYS A 197 3.73 20.03 -0.24
N MET A 198 4.79 19.35 -0.61
CA MET A 198 6.11 19.45 0.03
C MET A 198 7.00 20.45 -0.69
N GLY A 199 7.97 21.01 0.05
CA GLY A 199 9.04 21.82 -0.52
C GLY A 199 8.64 23.25 -0.89
N ASP A 200 7.47 23.72 -0.47
CA ASP A 200 7.01 25.10 -0.69
C ASP A 200 7.18 26.00 0.55
N GLU A 201 7.61 25.43 1.67
CA GLU A 201 7.95 26.16 2.89
C GLU A 201 9.14 27.11 2.68
N ASP A 202 9.24 28.14 3.51
CA ASP A 202 10.42 29.00 3.50
C ASP A 202 11.66 28.26 4.00
N LYS A 203 12.78 28.37 3.30
CA LYS A 203 14.01 27.63 3.67
C LYS A 203 14.69 28.16 4.92
N LYS A 204 14.30 29.35 5.41
CA LYS A 204 14.81 29.97 6.65
C LYS A 204 13.71 30.76 7.31
N GLY A 205 13.71 30.76 8.63
CA GLY A 205 12.74 31.51 9.42
C GLY A 205 12.82 31.19 10.89
N LYS A 206 11.67 31.25 11.56
CA LYS A 206 11.53 30.90 12.96
C LYS A 206 10.63 29.68 13.13
N TYR A 207 11.07 28.75 13.95
CA TYR A 207 10.23 27.71 14.50
C TYR A 207 9.78 28.11 15.92
N SER A 208 8.97 27.32 16.58
CA SER A 208 8.41 27.64 17.90
C SER A 208 9.45 27.90 19.01
N GLY A 209 10.69 27.41 18.85
CA GLY A 209 11.77 27.56 19.84
C GLY A 209 12.93 28.46 19.42
N GLY A 210 13.07 28.84 18.14
CA GLY A 210 14.23 29.61 17.68
C GLY A 210 14.27 29.79 16.16
N ASP A 211 15.47 29.98 15.61
CA ASP A 211 15.67 30.09 14.17
C ASP A 211 15.79 28.72 13.52
N TYR A 212 15.36 28.60 12.27
CA TYR A 212 15.58 27.40 11.47
C TYR A 212 16.19 27.69 10.10
N GLU A 213 16.81 26.65 9.54
CA GLU A 213 17.27 26.58 8.16
C GLU A 213 17.04 25.16 7.62
N ILE A 214 16.28 25.01 6.56
CA ILE A 214 16.12 23.75 5.83
C ILE A 214 17.23 23.67 4.79
N VAL A 215 18.15 22.69 4.95
CA VAL A 215 19.28 22.44 4.04
C VAL A 215 18.81 21.90 2.70
N GLY A 216 17.76 21.10 2.73
CA GLY A 216 17.11 20.58 1.54
C GLY A 216 16.18 19.43 1.85
N ASN A 217 15.39 19.08 0.82
CA ASN A 217 14.58 17.89 0.74
C ASN A 217 15.24 16.92 -0.25
N VAL A 218 15.26 15.64 0.06
CA VAL A 218 15.81 14.60 -0.82
C VAL A 218 14.82 13.45 -0.89
N ALA A 219 14.49 13.06 -2.12
CA ALA A 219 13.71 11.84 -2.39
C ALA A 219 14.59 10.61 -2.13
N THR A 220 14.13 9.71 -1.27
CA THR A 220 14.90 8.54 -0.81
C THR A 220 14.38 7.22 -1.36
N GLY A 221 13.21 7.23 -2.03
CA GLY A 221 12.54 6.00 -2.43
C GLY A 221 12.09 5.14 -1.24
N ALA A 222 12.00 5.75 -0.04
CA ALA A 222 11.58 5.10 1.20
C ALA A 222 12.43 3.90 1.65
N ASN A 223 13.70 3.84 1.26
CA ASN A 223 14.60 2.71 1.53
C ASN A 223 15.91 3.13 2.23
N GLU A 224 16.68 2.15 2.71
CA GLU A 224 17.91 2.38 3.49
C GLU A 224 19.00 3.07 2.67
N ASP A 225 19.23 2.63 1.42
CA ASP A 225 20.24 3.22 0.54
C ASP A 225 19.92 4.67 0.21
N GLY A 226 18.65 4.97 -0.07
CA GLY A 226 18.16 6.33 -0.29
C GLY A 226 18.32 7.20 0.95
N GLY A 227 17.97 6.67 2.12
CA GLY A 227 18.18 7.36 3.40
C GLY A 227 19.62 7.70 3.66
N ARG A 228 20.54 6.76 3.43
CA ARG A 228 21.99 6.96 3.57
C ARG A 228 22.51 8.00 2.58
N THR A 229 22.30 7.80 1.30
CA THR A 229 22.82 8.69 0.25
C THR A 229 22.19 10.08 0.31
N GLY A 230 20.90 10.17 0.66
CA GLY A 230 20.20 11.43 0.84
C GLY A 230 20.79 12.28 1.97
N LEU A 231 21.07 11.67 3.14
CA LEU A 231 21.72 12.40 4.22
C LEU A 231 23.18 12.76 3.88
N GLU A 232 23.95 11.87 3.25
CA GLU A 232 25.32 12.19 2.78
C GLU A 232 25.34 13.42 1.86
N GLN A 233 24.38 13.51 0.91
CA GLN A 233 24.24 14.68 0.04
C GLN A 233 23.97 15.98 0.81
N LEU A 234 23.11 15.93 1.83
CA LEU A 234 22.76 17.10 2.62
C LEU A 234 23.90 17.50 3.58
N LEU A 235 24.60 16.53 4.15
CA LEU A 235 25.81 16.78 4.97
C LEU A 235 26.95 17.38 4.14
N ALA A 236 27.08 17.02 2.85
CA ALA A 236 28.03 17.66 1.94
C ALA A 236 27.71 19.14 1.69
N LYS A 237 26.43 19.53 1.73
CA LYS A 237 25.97 20.93 1.61
C LYS A 237 26.17 21.71 2.92
N ASN A 238 25.87 21.08 4.05
CA ASN A 238 25.98 21.70 5.37
C ASN A 238 26.29 20.65 6.45
N LYS A 239 27.49 20.69 6.99
CA LYS A 239 27.93 19.77 8.05
C LYS A 239 27.29 20.04 9.42
N ASN A 240 26.59 21.18 9.59
CA ASN A 240 26.00 21.57 10.86
C ASN A 240 24.53 21.11 10.99
N ILE A 241 24.08 20.13 10.18
CA ILE A 241 22.75 19.53 10.32
C ILE A 241 22.64 18.94 11.73
N ASN A 242 21.60 19.33 12.45
CA ASN A 242 21.32 18.84 13.80
C ASN A 242 19.88 18.31 13.95
N VAL A 243 19.10 18.34 12.87
CA VAL A 243 17.78 17.73 12.76
C VAL A 243 17.72 16.99 11.43
N VAL A 244 17.42 15.70 11.50
CA VAL A 244 17.18 14.86 10.33
C VAL A 244 15.76 14.30 10.45
N TYR A 245 14.88 14.72 9.57
CA TYR A 245 13.57 14.13 9.41
C TYR A 245 13.66 12.99 8.39
N THR A 246 13.05 11.84 8.72
CA THR A 246 13.00 10.67 7.86
C THR A 246 11.56 10.21 7.75
N ILE A 247 11.14 9.87 6.53
CA ILE A 247 9.75 9.56 6.23
C ILE A 247 9.28 8.23 6.83
N ASN A 248 10.19 7.24 6.94
CA ASN A 248 9.90 5.90 7.44
C ASN A 248 11.14 5.26 8.09
N GLU A 249 10.97 4.01 8.58
CA GLU A 249 12.01 3.28 9.30
C GLU A 249 13.22 2.93 8.43
N PRO A 250 13.06 2.40 7.19
CA PRO A 250 14.22 2.10 6.34
C PRO A 250 15.05 3.35 6.03
N THR A 251 14.39 4.47 5.71
CA THR A 251 15.08 5.75 5.50
C THR A 251 15.85 6.18 6.75
N ALA A 252 15.26 5.99 7.95
CA ALA A 252 15.93 6.32 9.22
C ALA A 252 17.16 5.46 9.46
N ILE A 253 17.11 4.16 9.19
CA ILE A 253 18.25 3.24 9.33
C ILE A 253 19.41 3.72 8.45
N GLY A 254 19.13 4.00 7.18
CA GLY A 254 20.13 4.51 6.25
C GLY A 254 20.72 5.86 6.68
N ALA A 255 19.86 6.81 7.08
CA ALA A 255 20.28 8.11 7.56
C ALA A 255 21.15 8.00 8.85
N CYS A 256 20.80 7.13 9.79
CA CYS A 256 21.61 6.88 10.97
C CYS A 256 23.01 6.35 10.61
N ALA A 257 23.12 5.47 9.62
CA ALA A 257 24.41 4.98 9.12
C ALA A 257 25.27 6.12 8.55
N ALA A 258 24.68 7.01 7.76
CA ALA A 258 25.37 8.20 7.22
C ALA A 258 25.80 9.17 8.32
N ALA A 259 24.94 9.43 9.30
CA ALA A 259 25.25 10.30 10.43
C ALA A 259 26.40 9.75 11.26
N ALA A 260 26.40 8.43 11.56
CA ALA A 260 27.48 7.78 12.29
C ALA A 260 28.83 7.82 11.55
N ALA A 261 28.82 7.73 10.22
CA ALA A 261 30.02 7.83 9.39
C ALA A 261 30.60 9.25 9.32
N ALA A 262 29.74 10.26 9.48
CA ALA A 262 30.13 11.67 9.45
C ALA A 262 30.71 12.20 10.79
N GLY A 263 30.54 11.46 11.91
CA GLY A 263 31.00 11.82 13.26
C GLY A 263 29.95 12.64 13.98
#